data_a6dc49cc8d7527413a72d79fd9fbddc2
#
_entry.id   a6dc49cc8d7527413a72d79fd9fbddc2
#
_cell.length_a   1.000
_cell.length_b   1.000
_cell.length_c   1.000
_cell.angle_alpha   90.00
_cell.angle_beta   90.00
_cell.angle_gamma   90.00
#
_symmetry.space_group_name_H-M   'P 1'
#
loop_
_entity.id
_entity.type
_entity.pdbx_description
1 polymer ?
#
loop_
_entity_poly.entity_id
_entity_poly.type
_entity_poly.pdbx_seq_one_letter_code
_entity_poly.pdbx_strand_id
1 'polypeptide(L)'
;VWDDSLTIYEEQLKIAFDSESNFSRFVSGILTEKGNDIESQKEAFSRMCVLNEIGALVNYSADNANLAINLTKAYNDEYGTSYTSQELRTTYLESFLKFFVETIKTTSNYFEERSNLYHVSPTKTVNGVNYTLLRHTPKDKQRLFLYEPLFIKAQANVFPTIFNTDYLKLENYEGVSYWQSVDD
;
A
#
# COMPACT_ATOMS: atom_id res chain seq x y z
N VAL A 1 23.78 5.96 3.75
CA VAL A 1 24.83 5.28 4.54
C VAL A 1 24.10 4.54 5.63
N TRP A 2 24.20 3.23 5.65
CA TRP A 2 23.66 2.39 6.70
C TRP A 2 24.69 2.32 7.82
N ASP A 3 24.31 2.70 9.01
CA ASP A 3 25.12 2.54 10.21
C ASP A 3 24.37 1.61 11.15
N ASP A 4 25.00 0.50 11.52
CA ASP A 4 24.42 -0.49 12.40
C ASP A 4 25.49 -0.94 13.40
N SER A 5 25.17 -0.90 14.69
CA SER A 5 26.06 -1.25 15.78
C SER A 5 25.67 -2.59 16.37
N LEU A 6 26.66 -3.44 16.64
CA LEU A 6 26.51 -4.66 17.38
C LEU A 6 27.22 -4.55 18.73
N THR A 7 26.49 -4.80 19.81
CA THR A 7 27.08 -4.86 21.14
C THR A 7 27.34 -6.32 21.50
N ILE A 8 28.60 -6.66 21.74
CA ILE A 8 29.02 -7.99 22.15
C ILE A 8 29.55 -7.90 23.58
N TYR A 9 28.98 -8.70 24.48
CA TYR A 9 29.45 -8.76 25.86
C TYR A 9 30.69 -9.64 25.99
N GLU A 10 31.60 -9.25 26.90
CA GLU A 10 32.88 -9.98 27.13
C GLU A 10 32.65 -11.44 27.47
N GLU A 11 31.61 -11.77 28.22
CA GLU A 11 31.27 -13.14 28.57
C GLU A 11 30.88 -14.00 27.36
N GLN A 12 30.17 -13.41 26.39
CA GLN A 12 29.83 -14.08 25.13
C GLN A 12 31.08 -14.40 24.31
N LEU A 13 32.03 -13.46 24.27
CA LEU A 13 33.32 -13.69 23.62
C LEU A 13 34.12 -14.78 24.29
N LYS A 14 34.19 -14.81 25.61
CA LYS A 14 34.88 -15.89 26.35
C LYS A 14 34.34 -17.29 26.04
N ILE A 15 32.99 -17.41 26.01
CA ILE A 15 32.31 -18.66 25.67
C ILE A 15 32.53 -19.02 24.18
N ALA A 16 32.53 -18.03 23.28
CA ALA A 16 32.75 -18.25 21.86
C ALA A 16 34.15 -18.81 21.57
N PHE A 17 35.16 -18.33 22.27
CA PHE A 17 36.54 -18.76 22.08
C PHE A 17 36.93 -20.03 22.85
N ASP A 18 36.01 -20.65 23.60
CA ASP A 18 36.24 -21.89 24.32
C ASP A 18 36.41 -23.12 23.41
N SER A 19 35.75 -23.14 22.26
CA SER A 19 35.91 -24.18 21.25
C SER A 19 35.58 -23.68 19.84
N GLU A 20 36.10 -24.36 18.81
CA GLU A 20 35.84 -24.09 17.40
C GLU A 20 34.34 -24.16 17.08
N SER A 21 33.62 -25.13 17.66
CA SER A 21 32.17 -25.27 17.49
C SER A 21 31.43 -24.08 18.08
N ASN A 22 31.81 -23.59 19.25
CA ASN A 22 31.20 -22.44 19.90
C ASN A 22 31.47 -21.16 19.11
N PHE A 23 32.69 -21.00 18.61
CA PHE A 23 33.03 -19.87 17.76
C PHE A 23 32.19 -19.83 16.44
N SER A 24 32.08 -20.98 15.78
CA SER A 24 31.28 -21.09 14.56
C SER A 24 29.81 -20.75 14.81
N ARG A 25 29.22 -21.24 15.92
CA ARG A 25 27.83 -20.88 16.31
C ARG A 25 27.68 -19.43 16.64
N PHE A 26 28.62 -18.82 17.32
CA PHE A 26 28.61 -17.39 17.65
C PHE A 26 28.63 -16.53 16.42
N VAL A 27 29.56 -16.80 15.49
CA VAL A 27 29.63 -16.06 14.21
C VAL A 27 28.35 -16.24 13.38
N SER A 28 27.83 -17.46 13.28
CA SER A 28 26.58 -17.73 12.56
C SER A 28 25.40 -17.02 13.20
N GLY A 29 25.34 -16.95 14.53
CA GLY A 29 24.32 -16.21 15.27
C GLY A 29 24.34 -14.71 14.93
N ILE A 30 25.52 -14.09 14.98
CA ILE A 30 25.70 -12.69 14.63
C ILE A 30 25.27 -12.40 13.18
N LEU A 31 25.69 -13.24 12.24
CA LEU A 31 25.35 -13.07 10.83
C LEU A 31 23.83 -13.18 10.60
N THR A 32 23.18 -14.12 11.30
CA THR A 32 21.72 -14.29 11.23
C THR A 32 21.00 -13.09 11.82
N GLU A 33 21.42 -12.60 13.00
CA GLU A 33 20.84 -11.43 13.64
C GLU A 33 20.97 -10.18 12.74
N LYS A 34 22.16 -9.94 12.20
CA LYS A 34 22.39 -8.84 11.27
C LYS A 34 21.57 -8.98 9.98
N GLY A 35 21.42 -10.20 9.47
CA GLY A 35 20.55 -10.45 8.33
C GLY A 35 19.10 -10.07 8.61
N ASN A 36 18.58 -10.46 9.76
CA ASN A 36 17.20 -10.12 10.19
C ASN A 36 17.03 -8.62 10.40
N ASP A 37 18.00 -7.94 11.01
CA ASP A 37 17.97 -6.49 11.20
C ASP A 37 17.92 -5.75 9.84
N ILE A 38 18.75 -6.15 8.89
CA ILE A 38 18.76 -5.57 7.54
C ILE A 38 17.40 -5.77 6.84
N GLU A 39 16.82 -6.95 6.92
CA GLU A 39 15.51 -7.21 6.29
C GLU A 39 14.40 -6.39 6.96
N SER A 40 14.40 -6.28 8.30
CA SER A 40 13.45 -5.44 9.04
C SER A 40 13.56 -3.97 8.64
N GLN A 41 14.79 -3.45 8.55
CA GLN A 41 15.04 -2.07 8.13
C GLN A 41 14.62 -1.82 6.67
N LYS A 42 14.84 -2.77 5.76
CA LYS A 42 14.38 -2.67 4.37
C LYS A 42 12.87 -2.61 4.30
N GLU A 43 12.17 -3.44 5.09
CA GLU A 43 10.71 -3.44 5.14
C GLU A 43 10.19 -2.08 5.66
N ALA A 44 10.74 -1.59 6.79
CA ALA A 44 10.38 -0.29 7.35
C ALA A 44 10.61 0.84 6.33
N PHE A 45 11.74 0.84 5.64
CA PHE A 45 12.05 1.83 4.62
C PHE A 45 11.08 1.76 3.43
N SER A 46 10.74 0.56 2.97
CA SER A 46 9.77 0.37 1.88
C SER A 46 8.40 0.94 2.26
N ARG A 47 7.92 0.68 3.48
CA ARG A 47 6.66 1.24 4.00
C ARG A 47 6.70 2.75 4.09
N MET A 48 7.82 3.32 4.57
CA MET A 48 8.01 4.76 4.64
C MET A 48 7.97 5.41 3.25
N CYS A 49 8.57 4.79 2.24
CA CYS A 49 8.50 5.28 0.86
C CYS A 49 7.05 5.33 0.35
N VAL A 50 6.26 4.29 0.61
CA VAL A 50 4.83 4.26 0.22
C VAL A 50 4.04 5.35 0.96
N LEU A 51 4.28 5.55 2.25
CA LEU A 51 3.64 6.62 3.04
C LEU A 51 3.97 8.01 2.52
N ASN A 52 5.25 8.26 2.22
CA ASN A 52 5.68 9.53 1.66
C ASN A 52 5.00 9.81 0.32
N GLU A 53 4.87 8.79 -0.54
CA GLU A 53 4.15 8.92 -1.80
C GLU A 53 2.67 9.22 -1.57
N ILE A 54 2.00 8.50 -0.67
CA ILE A 54 0.61 8.77 -0.30
C ILE A 54 0.46 10.20 0.24
N GLY A 55 1.34 10.64 1.14
CA GLY A 55 1.32 11.98 1.68
C GLY A 55 1.51 13.05 0.61
N ALA A 56 2.44 12.84 -0.32
CA ALA A 56 2.67 13.72 -1.45
C ALA A 56 1.42 13.79 -2.37
N LEU A 57 0.81 12.65 -2.70
CA LEU A 57 -0.40 12.60 -3.52
C LEU A 57 -1.59 13.30 -2.85
N VAL A 58 -1.78 13.11 -1.54
CA VAL A 58 -2.85 13.79 -0.78
C VAL A 58 -2.64 15.30 -0.77
N ASN A 59 -1.41 15.77 -0.53
CA ASN A 59 -1.11 17.19 -0.57
C ASN A 59 -1.29 17.80 -1.98
N TYR A 60 -0.85 17.07 -3.00
CA TYR A 60 -0.97 17.52 -4.40
C TYR A 60 -2.41 17.47 -4.91
N SER A 61 -3.27 16.61 -4.34
CA SER A 61 -4.68 16.46 -4.70
C SER A 61 -5.53 17.68 -4.34
N ALA A 62 -5.04 18.57 -3.46
CA ALA A 62 -5.71 19.85 -3.20
C ALA A 62 -5.88 20.67 -4.48
N ASP A 63 -4.91 20.55 -5.41
CA ASP A 63 -4.91 21.26 -6.68
C ASP A 63 -5.30 20.36 -7.89
N ASN A 64 -5.34 19.03 -7.71
CA ASN A 64 -5.55 18.03 -8.75
C ASN A 64 -6.47 16.90 -8.28
N ALA A 65 -7.77 17.08 -8.41
CA ALA A 65 -8.81 16.19 -7.88
C ALA A 65 -8.76 14.71 -8.37
N ASN A 66 -7.96 14.41 -9.40
CA ASN A 66 -7.88 13.05 -9.96
C ASN A 66 -6.86 12.14 -9.27
N LEU A 67 -6.03 12.68 -8.38
CA LEU A 67 -4.95 11.91 -7.73
C LEU A 67 -5.36 11.31 -6.38
N ALA A 68 -6.36 11.89 -5.72
CA ALA A 68 -6.91 11.34 -4.50
C ALA A 68 -8.44 11.51 -4.50
N ILE A 69 -9.15 10.45 -4.20
CA ILE A 69 -10.60 10.42 -4.14
C ILE A 69 -11.04 10.53 -2.68
N ASN A 70 -11.74 11.61 -2.33
CA ASN A 70 -12.42 11.69 -1.06
C ASN A 70 -13.68 10.82 -1.10
N LEU A 71 -13.61 9.63 -0.56
CA LEU A 71 -14.70 8.64 -0.61
C LEU A 71 -15.97 9.10 0.09
N THR A 72 -15.88 9.90 1.16
CA THR A 72 -17.07 10.47 1.82
C THR A 72 -17.79 11.43 0.90
N LYS A 73 -17.02 12.31 0.23
CA LYS A 73 -17.60 13.26 -0.72
C LYS A 73 -18.17 12.53 -1.92
N ALA A 74 -17.42 11.60 -2.51
CA ALA A 74 -17.87 10.84 -3.68
C ALA A 74 -19.16 10.04 -3.39
N TYR A 75 -19.26 9.41 -2.23
CA TYR A 75 -20.47 8.72 -1.79
C TYR A 75 -21.67 9.68 -1.70
N ASN A 76 -21.49 10.82 -1.03
CA ASN A 76 -22.54 11.79 -0.86
C ASN A 76 -23.01 12.41 -2.19
N ASP A 77 -22.07 12.68 -3.10
CA ASP A 77 -22.37 13.21 -4.42
C ASP A 77 -23.17 12.20 -5.27
N GLU A 78 -22.83 10.91 -5.20
CA GLU A 78 -23.51 9.86 -5.96
C GLU A 78 -24.91 9.54 -5.45
N TYR A 79 -25.07 9.45 -4.12
CA TYR A 79 -26.36 9.07 -3.50
C TYR A 79 -27.21 10.28 -3.08
N GLY A 80 -26.76 11.52 -3.34
CA GLY A 80 -27.47 12.75 -2.96
C GLY A 80 -27.63 12.91 -1.46
N THR A 81 -26.64 12.47 -0.67
CA THR A 81 -26.65 12.50 0.80
C THR A 81 -25.66 13.53 1.36
N SER A 82 -25.69 13.73 2.67
CA SER A 82 -24.79 14.65 3.36
C SER A 82 -24.21 13.99 4.64
N TYR A 83 -23.90 12.71 4.56
CA TYR A 83 -23.39 11.96 5.71
C TYR A 83 -21.95 12.36 6.03
N THR A 84 -21.65 12.37 7.33
CA THR A 84 -20.28 12.55 7.83
C THR A 84 -19.47 11.26 7.65
N SER A 85 -18.15 11.38 7.66
CA SER A 85 -17.25 10.21 7.64
C SER A 85 -17.50 9.26 8.81
N GLN A 86 -17.97 9.78 9.97
CA GLN A 86 -18.28 8.96 11.12
C GLN A 86 -19.56 8.15 10.90
N GLU A 87 -20.61 8.75 10.37
CA GLU A 87 -21.88 8.09 10.07
C GLU A 87 -21.68 6.97 9.03
N LEU A 88 -20.88 7.22 7.98
CA LEU A 88 -20.54 6.23 6.97
C LEU A 88 -19.75 5.05 7.55
N ARG A 89 -18.93 5.29 8.59
CA ARG A 89 -18.13 4.22 9.24
C ARG A 89 -18.88 3.48 10.35
N THR A 90 -20.05 3.93 10.72
CA THR A 90 -20.87 3.33 11.78
C THR A 90 -22.24 2.93 11.28
N THR A 91 -23.15 3.87 11.10
CA THR A 91 -24.56 3.62 10.77
C THR A 91 -24.76 3.09 9.35
N TYR A 92 -24.03 3.65 8.38
CA TYR A 92 -24.16 3.32 6.96
C TYR A 92 -22.97 2.48 6.44
N LEU A 93 -22.31 1.76 7.34
CA LEU A 93 -21.08 1.03 7.02
C LEU A 93 -21.24 0.05 5.85
N GLU A 94 -22.32 -0.72 5.81
CA GLU A 94 -22.53 -1.73 4.76
C GLU A 94 -22.65 -1.11 3.37
N SER A 95 -23.45 -0.06 3.22
CA SER A 95 -23.62 0.63 1.94
C SER A 95 -22.32 1.35 1.52
N PHE A 96 -21.63 1.96 2.48
CA PHE A 96 -20.34 2.60 2.23
C PHE A 96 -19.27 1.58 1.79
N LEU A 97 -19.23 0.40 2.39
CA LEU A 97 -18.26 -0.63 1.99
C LEU A 97 -18.56 -1.20 0.61
N LYS A 98 -19.82 -1.33 0.22
CA LYS A 98 -20.20 -1.70 -1.16
C LYS A 98 -19.69 -0.66 -2.17
N PHE A 99 -19.96 0.61 -1.90
CA PHE A 99 -19.46 1.73 -2.71
C PHE A 99 -17.93 1.75 -2.77
N PHE A 100 -17.25 1.51 -1.66
CA PHE A 100 -15.78 1.43 -1.60
C PHE A 100 -15.21 0.35 -2.52
N VAL A 101 -15.76 -0.86 -2.47
CA VAL A 101 -15.33 -1.97 -3.35
C VAL A 101 -15.64 -1.66 -4.81
N GLU A 102 -16.79 -1.07 -5.11
CA GLU A 102 -17.17 -0.63 -6.45
C GLU A 102 -16.20 0.41 -6.99
N THR A 103 -15.88 1.42 -6.19
CA THR A 103 -14.92 2.48 -6.56
C THR A 103 -13.53 1.89 -6.88
N ILE A 104 -13.02 0.95 -6.08
CA ILE A 104 -11.75 0.29 -6.36
C ILE A 104 -11.79 -0.46 -7.69
N LYS A 105 -12.83 -1.25 -7.94
CA LYS A 105 -12.95 -2.03 -9.18
C LYS A 105 -13.08 -1.14 -10.41
N THR A 106 -13.88 -0.10 -10.31
CA THR A 106 -14.06 0.88 -11.39
C THR A 106 -12.75 1.60 -11.70
N THR A 107 -12.03 2.06 -10.66
CA THR A 107 -10.72 2.70 -10.82
C THR A 107 -9.69 1.74 -11.43
N SER A 108 -9.67 0.48 -11.00
CA SER A 108 -8.81 -0.55 -11.57
C SER A 108 -9.09 -0.78 -13.07
N ASN A 109 -10.35 -0.76 -13.49
CA ASN A 109 -10.73 -0.85 -14.90
C ASN A 109 -10.25 0.38 -15.69
N TYR A 110 -10.39 1.60 -15.12
CA TYR A 110 -9.88 2.81 -15.75
C TYR A 110 -8.35 2.80 -15.93
N PHE A 111 -7.62 2.17 -15.02
CA PHE A 111 -6.17 1.99 -15.20
C PHE A 111 -5.82 1.03 -16.35
N GLU A 112 -6.70 0.08 -16.67
CA GLU A 112 -6.52 -0.83 -17.80
C GLU A 112 -6.77 -0.13 -19.13
N GLU A 113 -7.57 0.94 -19.15
CA GLU A 113 -7.86 1.71 -20.35
C GLU A 113 -6.67 2.61 -20.72
N ARG A 114 -6.47 2.79 -22.02
CA ARG A 114 -5.47 3.72 -22.56
C ARG A 114 -5.99 5.15 -22.46
N SER A 115 -5.53 5.88 -21.46
CA SER A 115 -5.98 7.25 -21.22
C SER A 115 -4.87 8.14 -20.66
N ASN A 116 -5.05 9.46 -20.77
CA ASN A 116 -4.21 10.46 -20.11
C ASN A 116 -4.74 10.82 -18.71
N LEU A 117 -5.89 10.31 -18.31
CA LEU A 117 -6.54 10.67 -17.05
C LEU A 117 -5.79 10.13 -15.84
N TYR A 118 -5.34 8.88 -15.96
CA TYR A 118 -4.64 8.16 -14.87
C TYR A 118 -3.18 7.81 -15.19
N HIS A 119 -2.68 8.20 -16.38
CA HIS A 119 -1.34 7.86 -16.83
C HIS A 119 -0.63 9.08 -17.39
N VAL A 120 0.64 9.21 -17.05
CA VAL A 120 1.54 10.14 -17.72
C VAL A 120 1.92 9.55 -19.07
N SER A 121 1.40 10.14 -20.14
CA SER A 121 1.67 9.71 -21.51
C SER A 121 2.77 10.54 -22.14
N PRO A 122 3.92 9.94 -22.53
CA PRO A 122 5.00 10.69 -23.15
C PRO A 122 4.58 11.16 -24.56
N THR A 123 4.92 12.38 -24.86
CA THR A 123 4.75 12.97 -26.21
C THR A 123 6.11 13.04 -26.88
N LYS A 124 6.18 12.55 -28.11
CA LYS A 124 7.37 12.63 -28.97
C LYS A 124 7.03 13.41 -30.24
N THR A 125 7.83 14.39 -30.56
CA THR A 125 7.71 15.14 -31.81
C THR A 125 8.60 14.49 -32.89
N VAL A 126 7.99 14.11 -34.01
CA VAL A 126 8.69 13.59 -35.18
C VAL A 126 8.24 14.40 -36.41
N ASN A 127 9.19 14.98 -37.12
CA ASN A 127 8.92 15.83 -38.30
C ASN A 127 7.88 16.95 -38.04
N GLY A 128 7.94 17.57 -36.86
CA GLY A 128 6.99 18.64 -36.48
C GLY A 128 5.59 18.17 -36.05
N VAL A 129 5.33 16.86 -36.04
CA VAL A 129 4.06 16.27 -35.58
C VAL A 129 4.25 15.66 -34.20
N ASN A 130 3.34 16.00 -33.28
CA ASN A 130 3.34 15.46 -31.92
C ASN A 130 2.59 14.13 -31.87
N TYR A 131 3.26 13.08 -31.42
CA TYR A 131 2.69 11.76 -31.17
C TYR A 131 2.62 11.53 -29.66
N THR A 132 1.45 11.32 -29.12
CA THR A 132 1.26 10.97 -27.72
C THR A 132 1.03 9.45 -27.59
N LEU A 133 1.91 8.78 -26.85
CA LEU A 133 1.76 7.37 -26.57
C LEU A 133 0.89 7.17 -25.33
N LEU A 134 -0.38 6.83 -25.54
CA LEU A 134 -1.31 6.55 -24.44
C LEU A 134 -0.86 5.26 -23.71
N ARG A 135 -0.64 5.40 -22.41
CA ARG A 135 -0.26 4.27 -21.54
C ARG A 135 -1.48 3.66 -20.87
N HIS A 136 -1.33 2.45 -20.40
CA HIS A 136 -2.29 1.71 -19.60
C HIS A 136 -1.55 0.83 -18.62
N THR A 137 -2.22 0.41 -17.55
CA THR A 137 -1.68 -0.54 -16.56
C THR A 137 -2.54 -1.79 -16.53
N PRO A 138 -2.09 -2.91 -17.13
CA PRO A 138 -2.81 -4.18 -17.06
C PRO A 138 -3.03 -4.64 -15.63
N LYS A 139 -4.08 -5.41 -15.37
CA LYS A 139 -4.46 -5.87 -14.01
C LYS A 139 -3.35 -6.61 -13.29
N ASP A 140 -2.57 -7.42 -14.00
CA ASP A 140 -1.42 -8.15 -13.45
C ASP A 140 -0.25 -7.25 -12.99
N LYS A 141 -0.24 -5.97 -13.43
CA LYS A 141 0.75 -4.96 -13.03
C LYS A 141 0.23 -3.96 -12.01
N GLN A 142 -1.06 -4.01 -11.70
CA GLN A 142 -1.64 -3.17 -10.65
C GLN A 142 -1.27 -3.73 -9.28
N ARG A 143 -0.98 -2.83 -8.33
CA ARG A 143 -0.75 -3.13 -6.93
C ARG A 143 -1.74 -2.34 -6.10
N LEU A 144 -2.38 -2.99 -5.15
CA LEU A 144 -3.36 -2.38 -4.27
C LEU A 144 -2.87 -2.52 -2.82
N PHE A 145 -2.68 -1.39 -2.16
CA PHE A 145 -2.38 -1.34 -0.73
C PHE A 145 -3.65 -0.97 0.03
N LEU A 146 -4.09 -1.84 0.90
CA LEU A 146 -5.33 -1.67 1.66
C LEU A 146 -5.04 -1.58 3.14
N TYR A 147 -5.73 -0.67 3.82
CA TYR A 147 -5.77 -0.66 5.26
C TYR A 147 -6.54 -1.91 5.76
N GLU A 148 -5.80 -2.88 6.26
CA GLU A 148 -6.29 -4.22 6.58
C GLU A 148 -7.52 -4.23 7.51
N PRO A 149 -7.61 -3.42 8.60
CA PRO A 149 -8.81 -3.39 9.44
C PRO A 149 -10.08 -2.99 8.69
N LEU A 150 -9.98 -2.11 7.68
CA LEU A 150 -11.12 -1.75 6.84
C LEU A 150 -11.50 -2.90 5.91
N PHE A 151 -10.51 -3.59 5.35
CA PHE A 151 -10.73 -4.73 4.49
C PHE A 151 -11.39 -5.91 5.22
N ILE A 152 -10.95 -6.22 6.44
CA ILE A 152 -11.58 -7.23 7.30
C ILE A 152 -13.05 -6.88 7.57
N LYS A 153 -13.35 -5.60 7.84
CA LYS A 153 -14.74 -5.16 8.00
C LYS A 153 -15.55 -5.31 6.72
N ALA A 154 -14.95 -5.04 5.56
CA ALA A 154 -15.61 -5.25 4.28
C ALA A 154 -15.90 -6.73 4.04
N GLN A 155 -14.95 -7.61 4.31
CA GLN A 155 -15.14 -9.06 4.22
C GLN A 155 -16.26 -9.55 5.13
N ALA A 156 -16.32 -9.08 6.37
CA ALA A 156 -17.31 -9.52 7.35
C ALA A 156 -18.73 -9.04 7.05
N ASN A 157 -18.88 -7.82 6.51
CA ASN A 157 -20.18 -7.17 6.36
C ASN A 157 -20.74 -7.21 4.92
N VAL A 158 -19.88 -7.24 3.92
CA VAL A 158 -20.29 -7.14 2.50
C VAL A 158 -20.30 -8.50 1.83
N PHE A 159 -19.31 -9.34 2.06
CA PHE A 159 -19.18 -10.63 1.39
C PHE A 159 -20.27 -11.64 1.73
N PRO A 160 -20.79 -11.73 2.96
CA PRO A 160 -21.88 -12.66 3.28
C PRO A 160 -23.20 -12.32 2.58
N THR A 161 -23.44 -11.04 2.27
CA THR A 161 -24.67 -10.56 1.62
C THR A 161 -24.66 -10.67 0.10
N ILE A 162 -23.47 -10.87 -0.49
CA ILE A 162 -23.33 -11.03 -1.93
C ILE A 162 -22.93 -12.47 -2.21
N PHE A 163 -23.90 -13.29 -2.64
CA PHE A 163 -23.78 -14.73 -2.89
C PHE A 163 -22.72 -15.11 -3.95
N ASN A 164 -22.04 -14.18 -4.55
CA ASN A 164 -21.05 -14.43 -5.60
C ASN A 164 -19.68 -13.88 -5.18
N THR A 165 -18.93 -14.71 -4.44
CA THR A 165 -17.57 -14.40 -3.97
C THR A 165 -16.60 -14.06 -5.10
N ASP A 166 -16.87 -14.50 -6.34
CA ASP A 166 -15.99 -14.26 -7.49
C ASP A 166 -16.03 -12.80 -7.98
N TYR A 167 -17.13 -12.08 -7.77
CA TYR A 167 -17.20 -10.66 -8.11
C TYR A 167 -16.43 -9.74 -7.17
N LEU A 168 -16.05 -10.22 -5.99
CA LEU A 168 -15.41 -9.42 -4.94
C LEU A 168 -13.96 -9.85 -4.64
N LYS A 169 -13.41 -10.79 -5.40
CA LYS A 169 -11.99 -11.08 -5.33
C LYS A 169 -11.21 -9.85 -5.78
N LEU A 170 -10.60 -9.19 -4.81
CA LEU A 170 -9.54 -8.22 -5.07
C LEU A 170 -8.26 -9.05 -5.27
N GLU A 171 -7.88 -9.23 -6.52
CA GLU A 171 -6.60 -9.87 -6.85
C GLU A 171 -5.46 -8.85 -6.64
N ASN A 172 -4.31 -9.34 -6.21
CA ASN A 172 -3.09 -8.54 -6.05
C ASN A 172 -3.20 -7.37 -5.04
N TYR A 173 -3.82 -7.59 -3.89
CA TYR A 173 -3.75 -6.61 -2.80
C TYR A 173 -2.69 -7.01 -1.76
N GLU A 174 -2.12 -6.00 -1.12
CA GLU A 174 -1.26 -6.13 0.05
C GLU A 174 -1.96 -5.45 1.23
N GLY A 175 -2.25 -6.23 2.26
CA GLY A 175 -2.86 -5.71 3.49
C GLY A 175 -1.81 -5.05 4.38
N VAL A 176 -2.08 -3.84 4.83
CA VAL A 176 -1.23 -3.11 5.78
C VAL A 176 -2.01 -2.88 7.05
N SER A 177 -1.59 -3.53 8.14
CA SER A 177 -2.26 -3.44 9.43
C SER A 177 -1.98 -2.13 10.15
N TYR A 178 -0.82 -1.54 9.94
CA TYR A 178 -0.44 -0.23 10.46
C TYR A 178 0.52 0.47 9.49
N TRP A 179 0.55 1.78 9.57
CA TRP A 179 1.50 2.61 8.85
C TRP A 179 2.52 3.16 9.83
N GLN A 180 3.80 3.01 9.52
CA GLN A 180 4.84 3.63 10.32
C GLN A 180 4.83 5.15 10.11
N SER A 181 4.80 5.90 11.20
CA SER A 181 5.05 7.33 11.18
C SER A 181 6.56 7.61 11.03
N VAL A 182 6.88 8.76 10.48
CA VAL A 182 8.29 9.21 10.40
C VAL A 182 8.84 9.59 11.77
N ASP A 183 7.94 9.82 12.75
CA ASP A 183 8.26 10.29 14.11
C ASP A 183 8.26 9.16 15.16
N ASP A 184 8.12 7.88 14.76
CA ASP A 184 8.21 6.71 15.64
C ASP A 184 9.59 6.05 15.58
#